data_bf74ac1d99c5bfc762ffe8dbe36a5aba
#
_entry.id   bf74ac1d99c5bfc762ffe8dbe36a5aba
#
_cell.length_a   1.000
_cell.length_b   1.000
_cell.length_c   1.000
_cell.angle_alpha   90.00
_cell.angle_beta   90.00
_cell.angle_gamma   90.00
#
_symmetry.space_group_name_H-M   'P 1'
#
loop_
_entity.id
_entity.type
_entity.pdbx_description
1 polymer ?
#
loop_
_entity_poly.entity_id
_entity_poly.type
_entity_poly.pdbx_seq_one_letter_code
_entity_poly.pdbx_strand_id
1 'polypeptide(L)'
;ETETLAKDFLKSTMLQEYTKTATSYSNVLLYTIKSHGEWSKQNPFQASTSFDKSKPLGVITRATIKPSLAHKFWRYVPSVSKSMNNYNELIFSKGIGEFPLLMQATFSLWSDAESMMNYAYQNPKHAEMVKKTRELGWYSEELFARFQPFYQEGDLIPKVV
;
A
#
# COMPACT_ATOMS: atom_id res chain seq x y z
N GLU A 1 18.03 15.76 6.16
CA GLU A 1 16.88 16.57 6.71
C GLU A 1 15.60 15.77 6.75
N THR A 2 15.20 15.10 5.66
CA THR A 2 13.92 14.38 5.55
C THR A 2 13.80 13.20 6.52
N GLU A 3 14.86 12.42 6.74
CA GLU A 3 14.84 11.31 7.71
C GLU A 3 14.70 11.81 9.15
N THR A 4 15.38 12.88 9.49
CA THR A 4 15.30 13.47 10.83
C THR A 4 13.88 13.95 11.10
N LEU A 5 13.27 14.66 10.16
CA LEU A 5 11.88 15.12 10.28
C LEU A 5 10.89 13.94 10.42
N ALA A 6 11.09 12.88 9.65
CA ALA A 6 10.25 11.68 9.75
C ALA A 6 10.39 10.99 11.11
N LYS A 7 11.61 10.87 11.65
CA LYS A 7 11.86 10.32 12.98
C LYS A 7 11.32 11.23 14.10
N ASP A 8 11.38 12.55 13.92
CA ASP A 8 10.80 13.49 14.88
C ASP A 8 9.28 13.45 14.88
N PHE A 9 8.65 13.16 13.74
CA PHE A 9 7.20 12.93 13.68
C PHE A 9 6.77 11.76 14.57
N LEU A 10 7.59 10.71 14.71
CA LEU A 10 7.29 9.58 15.62
C LEU A 10 7.18 10.01 17.09
N LYS A 11 7.79 11.13 17.47
CA LYS A 11 7.72 11.71 18.81
C LYS A 11 6.56 12.70 18.97
N SER A 12 5.75 12.92 17.93
CA SER A 12 4.62 13.86 17.97
C SER A 12 3.57 13.42 18.97
N THR A 13 2.93 14.39 19.62
CA THR A 13 1.85 14.14 20.58
C THR A 13 0.73 13.32 19.97
N MET A 14 0.41 13.59 18.70
CA MET A 14 -0.62 12.84 17.97
C MET A 14 -0.31 11.34 17.90
N LEU A 15 0.92 10.97 17.53
CA LEU A 15 1.29 9.56 17.41
C LEU A 15 1.41 8.89 18.78
N GLN A 16 1.91 9.62 19.78
CA GLN A 16 1.97 9.14 21.16
C GLN A 16 0.58 8.81 21.72
N GLU A 17 -0.43 9.63 21.43
CA GLU A 17 -1.81 9.35 21.85
C GLU A 17 -2.37 8.06 21.22
N TYR A 18 -2.09 7.81 19.94
CA TYR A 18 -2.45 6.54 19.29
C TYR A 18 -1.75 5.35 19.94
N THR A 19 -0.44 5.44 20.17
CA THR A 19 0.33 4.34 20.75
C THR A 19 -0.03 4.03 22.19
N LYS A 20 -0.42 5.02 23.00
CA LYS A 20 -0.89 4.81 24.38
C LYS A 20 -2.16 3.96 24.47
N THR A 21 -3.01 4.01 23.47
CA THR A 21 -4.30 3.29 23.46
C THR A 21 -4.22 1.97 22.69
N ALA A 22 -3.15 1.74 21.95
CA ALA A 22 -2.97 0.52 21.16
C ALA A 22 -2.45 -0.63 22.02
N THR A 23 -3.00 -1.83 21.83
CA THR A 23 -2.48 -3.08 22.43
C THR A 23 -1.14 -3.47 21.80
N SER A 24 -0.98 -3.25 20.51
CA SER A 24 0.26 -3.39 19.75
C SER A 24 0.28 -2.43 18.58
N TYR A 25 1.47 -2.03 18.13
CA TYR A 25 1.62 -1.12 17.00
C TYR A 25 2.91 -1.39 16.24
N SER A 26 2.98 -0.88 15.03
CA SER A 26 4.23 -0.74 14.27
C SER A 26 4.22 0.55 13.48
N ASN A 27 5.27 1.33 13.64
CA ASN A 27 5.55 2.50 12.81
C ASN A 27 6.69 2.14 11.85
N VAL A 28 6.47 2.31 10.56
CA VAL A 28 7.46 2.04 9.53
C VAL A 28 7.66 3.30 8.70
N LEU A 29 8.88 3.82 8.67
CA LEU A 29 9.26 4.94 7.81
C LEU A 29 9.76 4.42 6.47
N LEU A 30 9.31 5.06 5.40
CA LEU A 30 9.44 4.57 4.05
C LEU A 30 10.01 5.66 3.12
N TYR A 31 11.00 5.31 2.28
CA TYR A 31 11.36 6.12 1.11
C TYR A 31 10.46 5.78 -0.06
N THR A 32 10.03 6.78 -0.80
CA THR A 32 9.35 6.56 -2.09
C THR A 32 10.37 6.15 -3.15
N ILE A 33 10.17 4.98 -3.76
CA ILE A 33 11.00 4.49 -4.87
C ILE A 33 10.42 4.94 -6.21
N LYS A 34 9.12 4.77 -6.35
CA LYS A 34 8.39 5.09 -7.57
C LYS A 34 6.95 5.47 -7.24
N SER A 35 6.42 6.45 -7.93
CA SER A 35 5.01 6.79 -7.86
C SER A 35 4.49 7.21 -9.22
N HIS A 36 3.23 6.92 -9.50
CA HIS A 36 2.49 7.45 -10.64
C HIS A 36 1.00 7.51 -10.32
N GLY A 37 0.29 8.34 -11.08
CA GLY A 37 -1.12 8.61 -10.84
C GLY A 37 -1.32 9.73 -9.82
N GLU A 38 -2.54 9.86 -9.32
CA GLU A 38 -2.96 10.99 -8.51
C GLU A 38 -3.72 10.53 -7.25
N TRP A 39 -3.61 11.35 -6.21
CA TRP A 39 -4.40 11.32 -4.99
C TRP A 39 -4.95 12.73 -4.75
N SER A 40 -6.25 12.92 -4.93
CA SER A 40 -6.89 14.23 -4.88
C SER A 40 -6.26 15.23 -5.87
N LYS A 41 -6.09 14.77 -7.13
CA LYS A 41 -5.52 15.53 -8.27
C LYS A 41 -4.05 15.94 -8.10
N GLN A 42 -3.33 15.33 -7.19
CA GLN A 42 -1.91 15.55 -6.95
C GLN A 42 -1.20 14.22 -6.74
N ASN A 43 0.10 14.16 -7.02
CA ASN A 43 0.93 13.04 -6.59
C ASN A 43 1.72 13.48 -5.35
N PRO A 44 1.39 12.98 -4.16
CA PRO A 44 2.04 13.40 -2.92
C PRO A 44 3.44 12.82 -2.73
N PHE A 45 3.84 11.87 -3.59
CA PHE A 45 5.08 11.11 -3.42
C PHE A 45 6.15 11.52 -4.42
N GLN A 46 7.27 12.01 -3.93
CA GLN A 46 8.46 12.28 -4.74
C GLN A 46 9.41 11.08 -4.67
N ALA A 47 9.75 10.53 -5.83
CA ALA A 47 10.61 9.36 -5.91
C ALA A 47 12.07 9.68 -5.52
N SER A 48 12.64 8.82 -4.69
CA SER A 48 14.08 8.75 -4.42
C SER A 48 14.77 7.94 -5.52
N THR A 49 16.08 8.13 -5.71
CA THR A 49 16.81 7.62 -6.88
C THR A 49 17.37 6.21 -6.72
N SER A 50 17.40 5.63 -5.53
CA SER A 50 18.01 4.32 -5.31
C SER A 50 17.17 3.44 -4.40
N PHE A 51 17.07 2.15 -4.74
CA PHE A 51 16.52 1.14 -3.86
C PHE A 51 17.22 -0.20 -4.03
N ASP A 52 17.20 -1.00 -3.00
CA ASP A 52 17.75 -2.36 -2.98
C ASP A 52 16.61 -3.37 -3.21
N LYS A 53 16.69 -4.11 -4.31
CA LYS A 53 15.66 -5.08 -4.73
C LYS A 53 15.53 -6.28 -3.78
N SER A 54 16.57 -6.58 -3.00
CA SER A 54 16.60 -7.69 -2.06
C SER A 54 15.98 -7.36 -0.70
N LYS A 55 15.67 -6.08 -0.47
CA LYS A 55 15.07 -5.61 0.78
C LYS A 55 13.55 -5.55 0.68
N PRO A 56 12.86 -5.55 1.85
CA PRO A 56 11.41 -5.39 1.90
C PRO A 56 10.90 -4.19 1.11
N LEU A 57 9.72 -4.38 0.53
CA LEU A 57 9.08 -3.42 -0.35
C LEU A 57 7.63 -3.14 0.09
N GLY A 58 7.34 -1.88 0.37
CA GLY A 58 5.97 -1.40 0.59
C GLY A 58 5.31 -0.98 -0.73
N VAL A 59 4.03 -1.26 -0.87
CA VAL A 59 3.21 -0.83 -2.01
C VAL A 59 1.92 -0.22 -1.52
N ILE A 60 1.57 0.95 -2.03
CA ILE A 60 0.23 1.49 -1.90
C ILE A 60 -0.43 1.53 -3.28
N THR A 61 -1.65 1.03 -3.34
CA THR A 61 -2.55 1.17 -4.49
C THR A 61 -3.79 1.88 -4.01
N ARG A 62 -4.07 3.04 -4.54
CA ARG A 62 -5.25 3.84 -4.17
C ARG A 62 -6.12 4.07 -5.40
N ALA A 63 -7.42 4.03 -5.23
CA ALA A 63 -8.37 4.29 -6.30
C ALA A 63 -9.61 5.02 -5.80
N THR A 64 -10.13 5.91 -6.64
CA THR A 64 -11.49 6.45 -6.53
C THR A 64 -12.36 5.74 -7.56
N ILE A 65 -13.38 5.03 -7.09
CA ILE A 65 -14.25 4.21 -7.90
C ILE A 65 -15.45 5.06 -8.36
N LYS A 66 -15.81 4.95 -9.63
CA LYS A 66 -17.01 5.59 -10.16
C LYS A 66 -18.26 4.99 -9.47
N PRO A 67 -19.16 5.80 -8.88
CA PRO A 67 -20.31 5.30 -8.11
C PRO A 67 -21.16 4.29 -8.89
N SER A 68 -21.40 4.53 -10.17
CA SER A 68 -22.19 3.65 -11.04
C SER A 68 -21.56 2.25 -11.24
N LEU A 69 -20.27 2.09 -10.99
CA LEU A 69 -19.52 0.86 -11.19
C LEU A 69 -19.04 0.21 -9.87
N ALA A 70 -19.32 0.83 -8.73
CA ALA A 70 -18.85 0.35 -7.43
C ALA A 70 -19.30 -1.09 -7.14
N HIS A 71 -20.57 -1.45 -7.44
CA HIS A 71 -21.08 -2.80 -7.23
C HIS A 71 -20.35 -3.87 -8.06
N LYS A 72 -19.91 -3.52 -9.28
CA LYS A 72 -19.10 -4.42 -10.13
C LYS A 72 -17.71 -4.61 -9.56
N PHE A 73 -17.05 -3.51 -9.16
CA PHE A 73 -15.73 -3.54 -8.56
C PHE A 73 -15.70 -4.41 -7.28
N TRP A 74 -16.60 -4.17 -6.33
CA TRP A 74 -16.61 -4.86 -5.05
C TRP A 74 -16.89 -6.36 -5.16
N ARG A 75 -17.48 -6.83 -6.26
CA ARG A 75 -17.65 -8.26 -6.51
C ARG A 75 -16.31 -9.01 -6.69
N TYR A 76 -15.28 -8.33 -7.20
CA TYR A 76 -13.95 -8.92 -7.43
C TYR A 76 -13.02 -8.83 -6.22
N VAL A 77 -13.18 -7.80 -5.38
CA VAL A 77 -12.27 -7.51 -4.26
C VAL A 77 -12.03 -8.72 -3.33
N PRO A 78 -13.06 -9.47 -2.87
CA PRO A 78 -12.83 -10.59 -1.96
C PRO A 78 -11.93 -11.69 -2.52
N SER A 79 -12.07 -12.00 -3.81
CA SER A 79 -11.26 -13.05 -4.45
C SER A 79 -9.81 -12.63 -4.62
N VAL A 80 -9.55 -11.37 -4.95
CA VAL A 80 -8.20 -10.81 -5.09
C VAL A 80 -7.53 -10.71 -3.73
N SER A 81 -8.22 -10.17 -2.72
CA SER A 81 -7.71 -10.08 -1.36
C SER A 81 -7.35 -11.46 -0.78
N LYS A 82 -8.22 -12.46 -0.97
CA LYS A 82 -7.94 -13.83 -0.54
C LYS A 82 -6.72 -14.43 -1.25
N SER A 83 -6.54 -14.15 -2.54
CA SER A 83 -5.42 -14.68 -3.31
C SER A 83 -4.07 -14.11 -2.88
N MET A 84 -4.04 -12.90 -2.34
CA MET A 84 -2.84 -12.28 -1.79
C MET A 84 -2.30 -13.04 -0.57
N ASN A 85 -3.18 -13.56 0.28
CA ASN A 85 -2.80 -14.30 1.49
C ASN A 85 -2.14 -15.67 1.22
N ASN A 86 -2.11 -16.12 -0.04
CA ASN A 86 -1.43 -17.37 -0.43
C ASN A 86 0.09 -17.18 -0.66
N TYR A 87 0.60 -15.96 -0.53
CA TYR A 87 2.02 -15.64 -0.69
C TYR A 87 2.69 -15.53 0.68
N ASN A 88 3.61 -16.44 0.96
CA ASN A 88 4.37 -16.45 2.24
C ASN A 88 5.26 -15.22 2.39
N GLU A 89 5.61 -14.59 1.27
CA GLU A 89 6.45 -13.40 1.17
C GLU A 89 5.67 -12.10 1.46
N LEU A 90 4.34 -12.20 1.63
CA LEU A 90 3.51 -11.08 2.07
C LEU A 90 3.64 -10.93 3.60
N ILE A 91 4.35 -9.89 4.02
CA ILE A 91 4.58 -9.61 5.44
C ILE A 91 3.34 -8.99 6.10
N PHE A 92 2.69 -8.07 5.37
CA PHE A 92 1.53 -7.34 5.88
C PHE A 92 0.66 -6.84 4.71
N SER A 93 -0.65 -6.82 4.92
CA SER A 93 -1.58 -6.17 4.00
C SER A 93 -2.78 -5.62 4.74
N LYS A 94 -3.19 -4.39 4.37
CA LYS A 94 -4.38 -3.75 4.94
C LYS A 94 -5.09 -2.90 3.90
N GLY A 95 -6.42 -3.10 3.79
CA GLY A 95 -7.31 -2.19 3.09
C GLY A 95 -7.61 -0.97 3.95
N ILE A 96 -7.63 0.20 3.34
CA ILE A 96 -7.91 1.49 3.95
C ILE A 96 -9.03 2.14 3.15
N GLY A 97 -10.12 2.54 3.80
CA GLY A 97 -11.23 3.28 3.20
C GLY A 97 -11.21 4.73 3.63
N GLU A 98 -11.14 5.67 2.69
CA GLU A 98 -11.28 7.10 2.95
C GLU A 98 -12.76 7.53 2.92
N PHE A 99 -13.46 7.05 1.90
CA PHE A 99 -14.91 7.21 1.77
C PHE A 99 -15.51 5.84 1.46
N PRO A 100 -16.53 5.41 2.23
CA PRO A 100 -17.08 4.06 2.11
C PRO A 100 -17.41 3.70 0.66
N LEU A 101 -16.93 2.54 0.22
CA LEU A 101 -17.16 1.92 -1.08
C LEU A 101 -16.59 2.65 -2.32
N LEU A 102 -16.21 3.92 -2.22
CA LEU A 102 -15.78 4.72 -3.37
C LEU A 102 -14.31 5.09 -3.35
N MET A 103 -13.76 5.45 -2.18
CA MET A 103 -12.35 5.85 -2.06
C MET A 103 -11.62 4.83 -1.18
N GLN A 104 -10.70 4.11 -1.77
CA GLN A 104 -9.99 3.05 -1.07
C GLN A 104 -8.51 3.02 -1.44
N ALA A 105 -7.72 2.53 -0.52
CA ALA A 105 -6.35 2.15 -0.75
C ALA A 105 -6.08 0.75 -0.19
N THR A 106 -5.06 0.10 -0.71
CA THR A 106 -4.46 -1.08 -0.09
C THR A 106 -2.99 -0.79 0.12
N PHE A 107 -2.53 -0.91 1.34
CA PHE A 107 -1.12 -0.97 1.66
C PHE A 107 -0.72 -2.44 1.82
N SER A 108 0.40 -2.83 1.21
CA SER A 108 1.00 -4.16 1.37
C SER A 108 2.51 -4.05 1.53
N LEU A 109 3.08 -4.96 2.31
CA LEU A 109 4.50 -5.03 2.61
C LEU A 109 4.99 -6.43 2.25
N TRP A 110 6.02 -6.51 1.44
CA TRP A 110 6.58 -7.73 0.86
C TRP A 110 8.03 -7.92 1.28
N SER A 111 8.48 -9.16 1.34
CA SER A 111 9.86 -9.50 1.70
C SER A 111 10.90 -8.91 0.73
N ASP A 112 10.52 -8.78 -0.55
CA ASP A 112 11.38 -8.28 -1.61
C ASP A 112 10.56 -7.84 -2.85
N ALA A 113 11.25 -7.24 -3.82
CA ALA A 113 10.63 -6.74 -5.04
C ALA A 113 10.20 -7.87 -6.00
N GLU A 114 10.88 -9.00 -6.02
CA GLU A 114 10.57 -10.13 -6.90
C GLU A 114 9.24 -10.77 -6.50
N SER A 115 9.05 -11.04 -5.23
CA SER A 115 7.83 -11.61 -4.68
C SER A 115 6.60 -10.74 -4.96
N MET A 116 6.75 -9.43 -4.77
CA MET A 116 5.70 -8.47 -5.13
C MET A 116 5.39 -8.49 -6.63
N MET A 117 6.41 -8.55 -7.49
CA MET A 117 6.22 -8.63 -8.95
C MET A 117 5.56 -9.94 -9.36
N ASN A 118 5.93 -11.06 -8.75
CA ASN A 118 5.29 -12.36 -8.97
C ASN A 118 3.80 -12.29 -8.65
N TYR A 119 3.42 -11.72 -7.50
CA TYR A 119 2.01 -11.48 -7.20
C TYR A 119 1.36 -10.57 -8.25
N ALA A 120 1.95 -9.42 -8.55
CA ALA A 120 1.34 -8.42 -9.41
C ALA A 120 1.10 -8.91 -10.84
N TYR A 121 1.99 -9.73 -11.40
CA TYR A 121 1.96 -10.12 -12.81
C TYR A 121 1.60 -11.59 -13.06
N GLN A 122 1.85 -12.49 -12.09
CA GLN A 122 1.63 -13.92 -12.27
C GLN A 122 0.40 -14.45 -11.53
N ASN A 123 -0.15 -13.69 -10.56
CA ASN A 123 -1.38 -14.11 -9.88
C ASN A 123 -2.58 -13.97 -10.82
N PRO A 124 -3.30 -15.07 -11.17
CA PRO A 124 -4.40 -15.02 -12.13
C PRO A 124 -5.55 -14.11 -11.69
N LYS A 125 -5.85 -14.07 -10.39
CA LYS A 125 -6.94 -13.22 -9.84
C LYS A 125 -6.59 -11.75 -9.90
N HIS A 126 -5.34 -11.41 -9.59
CA HIS A 126 -4.86 -10.05 -9.70
C HIS A 126 -4.79 -9.61 -11.18
N ALA A 127 -4.27 -10.45 -12.08
CA ALA A 127 -4.21 -10.17 -13.51
C ALA A 127 -5.62 -9.98 -14.11
N GLU A 128 -6.60 -10.81 -13.72
CA GLU A 128 -8.00 -10.64 -14.11
C GLU A 128 -8.56 -9.29 -13.65
N MET A 129 -8.29 -8.91 -12.38
CA MET A 129 -8.72 -7.63 -11.83
C MET A 129 -8.13 -6.45 -12.61
N VAL A 130 -6.82 -6.48 -12.91
CA VAL A 130 -6.13 -5.44 -13.71
C VAL A 130 -6.74 -5.35 -15.12
N LYS A 131 -7.01 -6.48 -15.76
CA LYS A 131 -7.69 -6.53 -17.06
C LYS A 131 -9.08 -5.88 -16.98
N LYS A 132 -9.89 -6.27 -16.01
CA LYS A 132 -11.23 -5.70 -15.78
C LYS A 132 -11.20 -4.21 -15.47
N THR A 133 -10.20 -3.75 -14.72
CA THR A 133 -9.99 -2.31 -14.46
C THR A 133 -9.86 -1.52 -15.76
N ARG A 134 -9.06 -2.03 -16.70
CA ARG A 134 -8.86 -1.39 -18.01
C ARG A 134 -10.10 -1.47 -18.90
N GLU A 135 -10.74 -2.64 -18.97
CA GLU A 135 -11.92 -2.86 -19.81
C GLU A 135 -13.14 -2.04 -19.36
N LEU A 136 -13.39 -1.96 -18.07
CA LEU A 136 -14.59 -1.33 -17.52
C LEU A 136 -14.37 0.12 -17.11
N GLY A 137 -13.11 0.54 -16.96
CA GLY A 137 -12.75 1.92 -16.60
C GLY A 137 -13.46 2.39 -15.33
N TRP A 138 -13.52 1.54 -14.30
CA TRP A 138 -14.26 1.83 -13.07
C TRP A 138 -13.58 2.83 -12.13
N TYR A 139 -12.31 3.18 -12.38
CA TYR A 139 -11.64 4.24 -11.63
C TYR A 139 -11.85 5.61 -12.28
N SER A 140 -12.09 6.62 -11.47
CA SER A 140 -12.02 8.03 -11.85
C SER A 140 -10.67 8.64 -11.53
N GLU A 141 -9.96 8.07 -10.57
CA GLU A 141 -8.62 8.46 -10.18
C GLU A 141 -7.91 7.22 -9.61
N GLU A 142 -6.62 7.09 -9.85
CA GLU A 142 -5.79 6.05 -9.28
C GLU A 142 -4.39 6.56 -8.95
N LEU A 143 -3.79 5.98 -7.91
CA LEU A 143 -2.40 6.19 -7.56
C LEU A 143 -1.76 4.85 -7.21
N PHE A 144 -0.55 4.65 -7.68
CA PHE A 144 0.30 3.53 -7.35
C PHE A 144 1.67 4.04 -6.91
N ALA A 145 2.13 3.60 -5.74
CA ALA A 145 3.45 3.96 -5.26
C ALA A 145 4.17 2.75 -4.61
N ARG A 146 5.49 2.73 -4.76
CA ARG A 146 6.39 1.76 -4.14
C ARG A 146 7.33 2.45 -3.20
N PHE A 147 7.62 1.77 -2.09
CA PHE A 147 8.41 2.31 -1.00
C PHE A 147 9.42 1.30 -0.49
N GLN A 148 10.53 1.78 0.03
CA GLN A 148 11.49 0.96 0.76
C GLN A 148 11.53 1.36 2.23
N PRO A 149 11.32 0.42 3.17
CA PRO A 149 11.48 0.67 4.59
C PRO A 149 12.92 1.05 4.94
N PHE A 150 13.09 2.02 5.83
CA PHE A 150 14.40 2.40 6.35
C PHE A 150 14.45 2.53 7.88
N TYR A 151 13.31 2.52 8.53
CA TYR A 151 13.19 2.54 9.98
C TYR A 151 11.89 1.87 10.43
N GLN A 152 11.95 1.16 11.54
CA GLN A 152 10.78 0.54 12.15
C GLN A 152 10.89 0.57 13.67
N GLU A 153 9.76 0.82 14.32
CA GLU A 153 9.57 0.60 15.75
C GLU A 153 8.22 -0.11 16.00
N GLY A 154 8.08 -0.74 17.19
CA GLY A 154 6.90 -1.55 17.53
C GLY A 154 7.02 -2.99 17.02
N ASP A 155 6.01 -3.80 17.31
CA ASP A 155 6.03 -5.26 17.20
C ASP A 155 4.80 -5.88 16.53
N LEU A 156 3.87 -5.05 16.03
CA LEU A 156 2.65 -5.53 15.38
C LEU A 156 2.93 -6.32 14.10
N ILE A 157 4.00 -5.97 13.37
CA ILE A 157 4.46 -6.69 12.18
C ILE A 157 5.92 -7.14 12.37
N PRO A 158 6.35 -8.22 11.68
CA PRO A 158 7.76 -8.65 11.67
C PRO A 158 8.71 -7.52 11.28
N LYS A 159 9.97 -7.62 11.71
CA LYS A 159 11.01 -6.66 11.32
C LYS A 159 11.22 -6.68 9.81
N VAL A 160 11.30 -5.49 9.22
CA VAL A 160 11.46 -5.25 7.78
C VAL A 160 12.64 -4.31 7.45
N VAL A 161 13.42 -3.97 8.47
CA VAL A 161 14.61 -3.10 8.37
C VAL A 161 15.80 -3.76 9.06
#